data_741cfc0a1b0d67008f2f6f9c32299af6
#
_entry.id   741cfc0a1b0d67008f2f6f9c32299af6
#
_cell.length_a   1.000
_cell.length_b   1.000
_cell.length_c   1.000
_cell.angle_alpha   90.00
_cell.angle_beta   90.00
_cell.angle_gamma   90.00
#
_symmetry.space_group_name_H-M   'P 1'
#
loop_
_entity.id
_entity.type
_entity.pdbx_description
1 polymer ?
#
loop_
_entity_poly.entity_id
_entity_poly.type
_entity_poly.pdbx_seq_one_letter_code
_entity_poly.pdbx_strand_id
1 'polypeptide(L)'
;MSADDSFPMDQISSLFPQLENIQLVGAKGPQQIFTATLKSNFAPVMLRVVPTEEAGIFGWDPEFIVRSLTIVEQSHQGLLHVYEVGQAGPFTFIISEHPPYPRMADMETLPQISPQAALNLVRNMAEGLLTLHRKNIFHGGITPKLICLREDGGDALLLPINIYPAQPPVDMGDFASPEWVTGAETTFTPGMDIYALGLALYILLTRKTPMEAGFAMPSSLIKCSDAVDSAVSRAINPDTRERYRDLGGFITDLDKAIANPSGRNAASIPPPSSSPAIPALNMQKGQSNIYYYLIPALIVGIVPVSYTHLRAHETRGNL
;
A
#
# COMPACT_ATOMS: atom_id res chain seq x y z
N MET A 1 -1.52 -5.48 25.48
CA MET A 1 -2.27 -4.36 26.08
C MET A 1 -3.41 -4.96 26.85
N SER A 2 -3.52 -4.63 28.13
CA SER A 2 -4.68 -4.99 28.95
C SER A 2 -5.88 -4.17 28.48
N ALA A 3 -7.10 -4.65 28.77
CA ALA A 3 -8.36 -3.95 28.42
C ALA A 3 -8.51 -2.56 29.08
N ASP A 4 -7.50 -2.13 29.83
CA ASP A 4 -7.48 -0.89 30.62
C ASP A 4 -6.87 0.32 29.89
N ASP A 5 -6.29 0.12 28.68
CA ASP A 5 -5.64 1.19 27.91
C ASP A 5 -6.54 1.78 26.80
N SER A 6 -7.84 1.47 26.78
CA SER A 6 -8.77 2.03 25.80
C SER A 6 -9.24 3.43 26.23
N PHE A 7 -9.38 4.34 25.26
CA PHE A 7 -9.97 5.65 25.52
C PHE A 7 -11.41 5.49 26.01
N PRO A 8 -11.84 6.29 27.01
CA PRO A 8 -13.21 6.23 27.52
C PRO A 8 -14.22 6.46 26.39
N MET A 9 -15.15 5.54 26.21
CA MET A 9 -16.17 5.61 25.12
C MET A 9 -17.03 6.87 25.21
N ASP A 10 -17.31 7.34 26.43
CA ASP A 10 -18.07 8.59 26.64
C ASP A 10 -17.31 9.81 26.13
N GLN A 11 -15.98 9.82 26.28
CA GLN A 11 -15.12 10.86 25.72
C GLN A 11 -15.14 10.83 24.20
N ILE A 12 -14.95 9.66 23.58
CA ILE A 12 -15.01 9.50 22.13
C ILE A 12 -16.37 9.95 21.61
N SER A 13 -17.47 9.48 22.20
CA SER A 13 -18.81 9.84 21.75
C SER A 13 -19.09 11.34 21.85
N SER A 14 -18.56 12.01 22.87
CA SER A 14 -18.73 13.46 23.05
C SER A 14 -17.93 14.28 22.05
N LEU A 15 -16.75 13.81 21.65
CA LEU A 15 -15.85 14.48 20.70
C LEU A 15 -16.30 14.32 19.24
N PHE A 16 -17.06 13.26 18.94
CA PHE A 16 -17.55 12.97 17.58
C PHE A 16 -19.09 12.93 17.52
N PRO A 17 -19.77 14.08 17.79
CA PRO A 17 -21.23 14.13 17.85
C PRO A 17 -21.92 13.84 16.50
N GLN A 18 -21.18 13.92 15.37
CA GLN A 18 -21.64 13.55 14.03
C GLN A 18 -21.74 12.05 13.82
N LEU A 19 -21.17 11.24 14.73
CA LEU A 19 -21.18 9.77 14.65
C LEU A 19 -22.19 9.17 15.63
N GLU A 20 -22.66 7.97 15.31
CA GLU A 20 -23.44 7.10 16.17
C GLU A 20 -22.99 5.65 16.06
N ASN A 21 -23.44 4.78 16.96
CA ASN A 21 -23.09 3.35 16.97
C ASN A 21 -21.56 3.11 17.01
N ILE A 22 -20.82 3.96 17.74
CA ILE A 22 -19.37 3.89 17.83
C ILE A 22 -18.97 2.63 18.61
N GLN A 23 -18.13 1.77 18.00
CA GLN A 23 -17.64 0.53 18.59
C GLN A 23 -16.16 0.38 18.36
N LEU A 24 -15.38 0.10 19.39
CA LEU A 24 -13.94 -0.21 19.27
C LEU A 24 -13.78 -1.57 18.60
N VAL A 25 -13.03 -1.60 17.50
CA VAL A 25 -12.76 -2.83 16.71
C VAL A 25 -11.28 -3.21 16.69
N GLY A 26 -10.39 -2.33 17.12
CA GLY A 26 -8.97 -2.64 17.20
C GLY A 26 -8.14 -1.54 17.79
N ALA A 27 -6.92 -1.90 18.20
CA ALA A 27 -5.90 -0.96 18.63
C ALA A 27 -4.52 -1.39 18.10
N LYS A 28 -3.67 -0.42 17.80
CA LYS A 28 -2.28 -0.63 17.39
C LYS A 28 -1.40 0.41 18.07
N GLY A 29 -0.73 0.03 19.15
CA GLY A 29 -0.06 0.99 20.02
C GLY A 29 -1.09 1.98 20.57
N PRO A 30 -0.81 3.28 20.57
CA PRO A 30 -1.74 4.32 21.02
C PRO A 30 -2.87 4.61 20.02
N GLN A 31 -2.82 4.09 18.79
CA GLN A 31 -3.90 4.23 17.82
C GLN A 31 -5.05 3.31 18.17
N GLN A 32 -6.28 3.87 18.24
CA GLN A 32 -7.51 3.10 18.34
C GLN A 32 -8.37 3.26 17.09
N ILE A 33 -9.06 2.18 16.73
CA ILE A 33 -9.87 2.07 15.52
C ILE A 33 -11.28 1.69 15.93
N PHE A 34 -12.23 2.51 15.51
CA PHE A 34 -13.64 2.32 15.77
C PHE A 34 -14.40 2.18 14.46
N THR A 35 -15.46 1.36 14.47
CA THR A 35 -16.54 1.45 13.50
C THR A 35 -17.63 2.38 14.04
N ALA A 36 -18.28 3.09 13.15
CA ALA A 36 -19.38 4.00 13.49
C ALA A 36 -20.29 4.21 12.28
N THR A 37 -21.33 4.99 12.47
CA THR A 37 -22.28 5.41 11.43
C THR A 37 -22.34 6.94 11.40
N LEU A 38 -22.24 7.55 10.21
CA LEU A 38 -22.47 8.99 10.03
C LEU A 38 -23.97 9.29 10.20
N LYS A 39 -24.32 10.20 11.11
CA LYS A 39 -25.72 10.61 11.33
C LYS A 39 -26.36 11.29 10.12
N SER A 40 -25.56 11.94 9.27
CA SER A 40 -26.02 12.74 8.13
C SER A 40 -26.63 11.90 7.01
N ASN A 41 -26.12 10.70 6.78
CA ASN A 41 -26.49 9.85 5.66
C ASN A 41 -26.52 8.36 5.97
N PHE A 42 -26.34 8.00 7.24
CA PHE A 42 -26.27 6.62 7.73
C PHE A 42 -25.15 5.76 7.09
N ALA A 43 -24.12 6.41 6.54
CA ALA A 43 -23.00 5.69 5.96
C ALA A 43 -22.14 5.03 7.05
N PRO A 44 -21.76 3.76 6.89
CA PRO A 44 -20.80 3.10 7.77
C PRO A 44 -19.41 3.72 7.58
N VAL A 45 -18.76 4.05 8.69
CA VAL A 45 -17.43 4.68 8.68
C VAL A 45 -16.47 3.99 9.63
N MET A 46 -15.20 4.25 9.39
CA MET A 46 -14.11 3.89 10.27
C MET A 46 -13.50 5.17 10.84
N LEU A 47 -13.54 5.31 12.17
CA LEU A 47 -12.86 6.37 12.90
C LEU A 47 -11.52 5.81 13.43
N ARG A 48 -10.43 6.48 13.11
CA ARG A 48 -9.11 6.23 13.69
C ARG A 48 -8.70 7.42 14.51
N VAL A 49 -8.28 7.18 15.74
CA VAL A 49 -7.80 8.22 16.65
C VAL A 49 -6.45 7.85 17.23
N VAL A 50 -5.65 8.87 17.47
CA VAL A 50 -4.35 8.76 18.15
C VAL A 50 -4.17 9.99 19.04
N PRO A 51 -3.57 9.89 20.25
CA PRO A 51 -3.24 11.05 21.04
C PRO A 51 -2.41 12.04 20.21
N THR A 52 -2.77 13.31 20.20
CA THR A 52 -2.10 14.31 19.35
C THR A 52 -0.60 14.43 19.66
N GLU A 53 -0.20 14.25 20.91
CA GLU A 53 1.21 14.22 21.32
C GLU A 53 2.00 13.05 20.75
N GLU A 54 1.31 11.94 20.43
CA GLU A 54 1.89 10.74 19.81
C GLU A 54 1.65 10.67 18.29
N ALA A 55 0.90 11.62 17.74
CA ALA A 55 0.52 11.62 16.32
C ALA A 55 1.74 11.60 15.38
N GLY A 56 2.83 12.28 15.76
CA GLY A 56 4.08 12.29 15.01
C GLY A 56 4.75 10.92 14.89
N ILE A 57 4.57 10.01 15.87
CA ILE A 57 5.08 8.63 15.82
C ILE A 57 4.41 7.84 14.68
N PHE A 58 3.16 8.20 14.35
CA PHE A 58 2.39 7.62 13.25
C PHE A 58 2.52 8.41 11.94
N GLY A 59 3.38 9.43 11.89
CA GLY A 59 3.49 10.32 10.75
C GLY A 59 2.24 11.21 10.54
N TRP A 60 1.41 11.37 11.57
CA TRP A 60 0.23 12.24 11.58
C TRP A 60 0.59 13.60 12.16
N ASP A 61 1.67 14.17 11.65
CA ASP A 61 2.12 15.50 11.98
C ASP A 61 1.24 16.58 11.33
N PRO A 62 1.42 17.87 11.62
CA PRO A 62 0.64 18.95 11.01
C PRO A 62 0.70 18.96 9.48
N GLU A 63 1.83 18.57 8.89
CA GLU A 63 2.00 18.50 7.43
C GLU A 63 1.16 17.35 6.84
N PHE A 64 1.11 16.20 7.52
CA PHE A 64 0.20 15.11 7.17
C PHE A 64 -1.26 15.58 7.18
N ILE A 65 -1.70 16.32 8.20
CA ILE A 65 -3.08 16.83 8.29
C ILE A 65 -3.37 17.74 7.09
N VAL A 66 -2.47 18.68 6.77
CA VAL A 66 -2.65 19.58 5.61
C VAL A 66 -2.75 18.82 4.29
N ARG A 67 -1.88 17.83 4.07
CA ARG A 67 -1.97 16.96 2.88
C ARG A 67 -3.27 16.17 2.85
N SER A 68 -3.70 15.66 3.99
CA SER A 68 -4.92 14.85 4.11
C SER A 68 -6.19 15.65 3.85
N LEU A 69 -6.25 16.94 4.22
CA LEU A 69 -7.36 17.83 3.85
C LEU A 69 -7.52 17.91 2.33
N THR A 70 -6.42 17.94 1.59
CA THR A 70 -6.46 17.90 0.12
C THR A 70 -7.04 16.57 -0.40
N ILE A 71 -6.83 15.47 0.31
CA ILE A 71 -7.39 14.15 -0.05
C ILE A 71 -8.89 14.09 0.23
N VAL A 72 -9.36 14.69 1.33
CA VAL A 72 -10.80 14.79 1.65
C VAL A 72 -11.59 15.44 0.51
N GLU A 73 -11.01 16.43 -0.17
CA GLU A 73 -11.65 17.09 -1.31
C GLU A 73 -11.68 16.21 -2.58
N GLN A 74 -10.94 15.10 -2.61
CA GLN A 74 -10.86 14.21 -3.77
C GLN A 74 -11.74 12.98 -3.56
N SER A 75 -12.75 12.83 -4.39
CA SER A 75 -13.56 11.63 -4.48
C SER A 75 -13.27 10.92 -5.79
N HIS A 76 -12.91 9.64 -5.74
CA HIS A 76 -12.71 8.82 -6.92
C HIS A 76 -13.12 7.37 -6.63
N GLN A 77 -13.78 6.72 -7.58
CA GLN A 77 -14.28 5.34 -7.43
C GLN A 77 -13.17 4.30 -7.14
N GLY A 78 -11.92 4.59 -7.45
CA GLY A 78 -10.76 3.73 -7.14
C GLY A 78 -10.12 4.03 -5.79
N LEU A 79 -10.61 5.02 -5.05
CA LEU A 79 -10.10 5.40 -3.74
C LEU A 79 -11.19 5.29 -2.68
N LEU A 80 -10.82 4.76 -1.53
CA LEU A 80 -11.70 4.79 -0.36
C LEU A 80 -11.94 6.24 0.06
N HIS A 81 -13.20 6.60 0.28
CA HIS A 81 -13.54 7.98 0.62
C HIS A 81 -13.07 8.35 2.03
N VAL A 82 -12.43 9.51 2.16
CA VAL A 82 -12.07 10.12 3.44
C VAL A 82 -13.01 11.29 3.68
N TYR A 83 -13.81 11.19 4.74
CA TYR A 83 -14.81 12.20 5.08
C TYR A 83 -14.23 13.38 5.83
N GLU A 84 -13.31 13.11 6.78
CA GLU A 84 -12.80 14.13 7.67
C GLU A 84 -11.42 13.73 8.22
N VAL A 85 -10.55 14.72 8.37
CA VAL A 85 -9.26 14.61 9.05
C VAL A 85 -9.08 15.84 9.92
N GLY A 86 -8.60 15.68 11.15
CA GLY A 86 -8.41 16.84 12.02
C GLY A 86 -7.98 16.49 13.42
N GLN A 87 -8.27 17.42 14.32
CA GLN A 87 -8.04 17.27 15.75
C GLN A 87 -9.35 17.48 16.52
N ALA A 88 -9.62 16.61 17.48
CA ALA A 88 -10.79 16.70 18.36
C ALA A 88 -10.34 16.45 19.81
N GLY A 89 -10.38 17.50 20.65
CA GLY A 89 -9.82 17.44 21.99
C GLY A 89 -8.35 17.03 21.98
N PRO A 90 -7.96 15.98 22.74
CA PRO A 90 -6.57 15.54 22.80
C PRO A 90 -6.17 14.61 21.64
N PHE A 91 -7.04 14.38 20.64
CA PHE A 91 -6.83 13.40 19.59
C PHE A 91 -6.67 14.04 18.21
N THR A 92 -5.76 13.47 17.42
CA THR A 92 -5.73 13.58 15.97
C THR A 92 -6.51 12.41 15.37
N PHE A 93 -7.36 12.67 14.37
CA PHE A 93 -8.28 11.66 13.86
C PHE A 93 -8.43 11.65 12.33
N ILE A 94 -8.90 10.51 11.84
CA ILE A 94 -9.33 10.30 10.45
C ILE A 94 -10.68 9.59 10.47
N ILE A 95 -11.68 10.14 9.78
CA ILE A 95 -12.95 9.47 9.47
C ILE A 95 -12.92 9.10 7.99
N SER A 96 -12.99 7.81 7.70
CA SER A 96 -13.04 7.29 6.33
C SER A 96 -14.25 6.38 6.13
N GLU A 97 -14.63 6.15 4.89
CA GLU A 97 -15.54 5.06 4.55
C GLU A 97 -15.10 3.76 5.21
N HIS A 98 -16.06 2.99 5.72
CA HIS A 98 -15.78 1.64 6.21
C HIS A 98 -15.84 0.70 5.02
N PRO A 99 -14.72 0.11 4.59
CA PRO A 99 -14.76 -0.83 3.48
C PRO A 99 -15.48 -2.11 3.91
N PRO A 100 -16.59 -2.46 3.27
CA PRO A 100 -17.31 -3.70 3.54
C PRO A 100 -16.62 -4.93 2.94
N TYR A 101 -15.48 -4.74 2.28
CA TYR A 101 -14.82 -5.73 1.45
C TYR A 101 -13.64 -6.37 2.13
N PRO A 102 -13.31 -7.65 1.80
CA PRO A 102 -12.05 -8.26 2.21
C PRO A 102 -10.87 -7.48 1.63
N ARG A 103 -9.72 -7.65 2.24
CA ARG A 103 -8.45 -7.07 1.75
C ARG A 103 -7.81 -7.99 0.72
N MET A 104 -7.02 -7.41 -0.18
CA MET A 104 -6.16 -8.21 -1.05
C MET A 104 -5.20 -9.11 -0.26
N ALA A 105 -4.88 -8.76 0.99
CA ALA A 105 -4.11 -9.62 1.89
C ALA A 105 -4.81 -10.96 2.21
N ASP A 106 -6.13 -11.03 2.07
CA ASP A 106 -6.94 -12.23 2.36
C ASP A 106 -7.14 -13.09 1.11
N MET A 107 -6.24 -13.00 0.15
CA MET A 107 -6.38 -13.62 -1.18
C MET A 107 -6.62 -15.12 -1.19
N GLU A 108 -6.19 -15.85 -0.15
CA GLU A 108 -6.43 -17.29 -0.04
C GLU A 108 -7.92 -17.63 -0.05
N THR A 109 -8.75 -16.72 0.49
CA THR A 109 -10.20 -16.87 0.60
C THR A 109 -10.96 -16.23 -0.57
N LEU A 110 -10.30 -15.39 -1.38
CA LEU A 110 -10.94 -14.69 -2.49
C LEU A 110 -11.06 -15.59 -3.74
N PRO A 111 -12.17 -15.47 -4.50
CA PRO A 111 -12.29 -16.16 -5.78
C PRO A 111 -11.22 -15.68 -6.76
N GLN A 112 -10.84 -16.54 -7.69
CA GLN A 112 -9.98 -16.12 -8.80
C GLN A 112 -10.77 -15.20 -9.72
N ILE A 113 -10.23 -14.04 -9.98
CA ILE A 113 -10.82 -13.06 -10.90
C ILE A 113 -10.27 -13.22 -12.30
N SER A 114 -11.03 -12.78 -13.30
CA SER A 114 -10.59 -12.82 -14.70
C SER A 114 -9.48 -11.78 -14.94
N PRO A 115 -8.62 -11.98 -15.97
CA PRO A 115 -7.64 -10.98 -16.35
C PRO A 115 -8.25 -9.60 -16.63
N GLN A 116 -9.43 -9.57 -17.25
CA GLN A 116 -10.18 -8.34 -17.49
C GLN A 116 -10.54 -7.63 -16.18
N ALA A 117 -11.04 -8.36 -15.19
CA ALA A 117 -11.37 -7.79 -13.88
C ALA A 117 -10.14 -7.26 -13.18
N ALA A 118 -9.03 -8.02 -13.14
CA ALA A 118 -7.78 -7.59 -12.52
C ALA A 118 -7.23 -6.28 -13.14
N LEU A 119 -7.26 -6.17 -14.46
CA LEU A 119 -6.86 -4.97 -15.18
C LEU A 119 -7.75 -3.77 -14.83
N ASN A 120 -9.07 -3.95 -14.81
CA ASN A 120 -10.02 -2.89 -14.46
C ASN A 120 -9.82 -2.40 -13.01
N LEU A 121 -9.61 -3.33 -12.07
CA LEU A 121 -9.38 -3.00 -10.67
C LEU A 121 -8.14 -2.11 -10.50
N VAL A 122 -7.02 -2.53 -11.09
CA VAL A 122 -5.76 -1.77 -10.99
C VAL A 122 -5.85 -0.44 -11.74
N ARG A 123 -6.53 -0.42 -12.89
CA ARG A 123 -6.78 0.81 -13.63
C ARG A 123 -7.57 1.85 -12.81
N ASN A 124 -8.65 1.41 -12.14
CA ASN A 124 -9.43 2.29 -11.27
C ASN A 124 -8.60 2.87 -10.12
N MET A 125 -7.79 2.05 -9.46
CA MET A 125 -6.89 2.52 -8.41
C MET A 125 -5.85 3.50 -8.96
N ALA A 126 -5.28 3.21 -10.13
CA ALA A 126 -4.31 4.09 -10.79
C ALA A 126 -4.91 5.45 -11.17
N GLU A 127 -6.16 5.49 -11.65
CA GLU A 127 -6.88 6.75 -11.94
C GLU A 127 -7.11 7.56 -10.66
N GLY A 128 -7.54 6.90 -9.57
CA GLY A 128 -7.68 7.56 -8.28
C GLY A 128 -6.36 8.17 -7.80
N LEU A 129 -5.27 7.39 -7.82
CA LEU A 129 -3.95 7.91 -7.45
C LEU A 129 -3.45 9.03 -8.38
N LEU A 130 -3.78 8.99 -9.67
CA LEU A 130 -3.42 10.05 -10.60
C LEU A 130 -4.01 11.41 -10.19
N THR A 131 -5.21 11.42 -9.58
CA THR A 131 -5.79 12.66 -9.05
C THR A 131 -4.95 13.25 -7.91
N LEU A 132 -4.37 12.41 -7.07
CA LEU A 132 -3.47 12.80 -5.98
C LEU A 132 -2.09 13.20 -6.51
N HIS A 133 -1.52 12.43 -7.43
CA HIS A 133 -0.20 12.71 -8.03
C HIS A 133 -0.17 14.08 -8.73
N ARG A 134 -1.27 14.52 -9.36
CA ARG A 134 -1.38 15.86 -9.94
C ARG A 134 -1.26 16.99 -8.91
N LYS A 135 -1.44 16.67 -7.63
CA LYS A 135 -1.26 17.58 -6.49
C LYS A 135 0.05 17.31 -5.73
N ASN A 136 0.96 16.52 -6.32
CA ASN A 136 2.22 16.05 -5.70
C ASN A 136 2.01 15.27 -4.40
N ILE A 137 0.88 14.58 -4.27
CA ILE A 137 0.60 13.67 -3.16
C ILE A 137 0.82 12.25 -3.66
N PHE A 138 1.86 11.60 -3.15
CA PHE A 138 2.20 10.22 -3.46
C PHE A 138 1.82 9.32 -2.27
N HIS A 139 1.30 8.14 -2.55
CA HIS A 139 0.87 7.21 -1.52
C HIS A 139 2.08 6.62 -0.78
N GLY A 140 3.06 6.12 -1.50
CA GLY A 140 4.35 5.65 -0.99
C GLY A 140 4.31 4.40 -0.11
N GLY A 141 3.14 3.82 0.15
CA GLY A 141 3.00 2.70 1.08
C GLY A 141 1.87 1.74 0.69
N ILE A 142 1.63 1.53 -0.60
CA ILE A 142 0.62 0.59 -1.08
C ILE A 142 1.03 -0.83 -0.70
N THR A 143 0.15 -1.53 -0.01
CA THR A 143 0.31 -2.95 0.35
C THR A 143 -1.01 -3.69 0.17
N PRO A 144 -1.03 -5.02 0.10
CA PRO A 144 -2.26 -5.79 0.00
C PRO A 144 -3.27 -5.49 1.11
N LYS A 145 -2.81 -5.07 2.29
CA LYS A 145 -3.67 -4.70 3.42
C LYS A 145 -4.48 -3.42 3.19
N LEU A 146 -4.03 -2.57 2.25
CA LEU A 146 -4.66 -1.29 1.93
C LEU A 146 -5.56 -1.37 0.68
N ILE A 147 -5.52 -2.49 -0.04
CA ILE A 147 -6.36 -2.73 -1.21
C ILE A 147 -7.58 -3.54 -0.77
N CYS A 148 -8.77 -2.96 -0.93
CA CYS A 148 -10.05 -3.58 -0.61
C CYS A 148 -10.66 -4.13 -1.91
N LEU A 149 -11.11 -5.37 -1.90
CA LEU A 149 -11.70 -6.04 -3.06
C LEU A 149 -13.14 -6.42 -2.75
N ARG A 150 -14.05 -6.19 -3.70
CA ARG A 150 -15.40 -6.77 -3.58
C ARG A 150 -15.33 -8.28 -3.71
N GLU A 151 -16.22 -8.97 -2.99
CA GLU A 151 -16.30 -10.44 -3.04
C GLU A 151 -16.58 -10.97 -4.43
N ASP A 152 -17.33 -10.21 -5.24
CA ASP A 152 -17.63 -10.53 -6.64
C ASP A 152 -16.48 -10.20 -7.61
N GLY A 153 -15.39 -9.62 -7.12
CA GLY A 153 -14.24 -9.19 -7.93
C GLY A 153 -14.54 -8.00 -8.84
N GLY A 154 -15.65 -7.28 -8.58
CA GLY A 154 -16.11 -6.18 -9.46
C GLY A 154 -15.37 -4.87 -9.28
N ASP A 155 -14.98 -4.55 -8.04
CA ASP A 155 -14.32 -3.28 -7.71
C ASP A 155 -13.14 -3.47 -6.76
N ALA A 156 -12.17 -2.56 -6.83
CA ALA A 156 -11.11 -2.43 -5.85
C ALA A 156 -11.01 -0.97 -5.40
N LEU A 157 -10.86 -0.79 -4.10
CA LEU A 157 -10.67 0.51 -3.47
C LEU A 157 -9.31 0.52 -2.77
N LEU A 158 -8.53 1.55 -3.02
CA LEU A 158 -7.28 1.79 -2.31
C LEU A 158 -7.54 2.80 -1.19
N LEU A 159 -7.04 2.54 0.01
CA LEU A 159 -6.98 3.58 1.03
C LEU A 159 -6.06 4.70 0.53
N PRO A 160 -6.56 5.93 0.32
CA PRO A 160 -5.80 6.98 -0.35
C PRO A 160 -4.76 7.62 0.56
N ILE A 161 -4.84 7.35 1.86
CA ILE A 161 -3.93 7.88 2.87
C ILE A 161 -3.05 6.74 3.35
N ASN A 162 -1.75 6.94 3.25
CA ASN A 162 -0.84 6.13 4.02
C ASN A 162 -1.01 6.49 5.49
N ILE A 163 -1.85 5.71 6.20
CA ILE A 163 -2.12 5.87 7.64
C ILE A 163 -0.92 5.42 8.51
N TYR A 164 0.16 5.06 7.88
CA TYR A 164 1.43 4.73 8.50
C TYR A 164 2.36 5.95 8.46
N PRO A 165 3.37 6.00 9.33
CA PRO A 165 4.32 7.12 9.38
C PRO A 165 4.98 7.41 8.02
N ALA A 166 5.54 8.60 7.88
CA ALA A 166 6.23 9.09 6.68
C ALA A 166 7.33 8.15 6.14
N GLN A 167 7.74 7.18 6.94
CA GLN A 167 8.51 6.03 6.48
C GLN A 167 7.55 4.88 6.15
N PRO A 168 7.73 4.14 5.06
CA PRO A 168 6.94 2.95 4.78
C PRO A 168 6.95 2.04 6.00
N PRO A 169 5.84 1.37 6.29
CA PRO A 169 5.83 0.37 7.34
C PRO A 169 6.92 -0.67 7.02
N VAL A 170 7.66 -1.08 8.05
CA VAL A 170 8.76 -2.07 7.94
C VAL A 170 8.30 -3.38 7.28
N ASP A 171 7.00 -3.60 7.17
CA ASP A 171 6.39 -4.81 6.62
C ASP A 171 5.73 -4.63 5.23
N MET A 172 6.22 -3.71 4.39
CA MET A 172 5.77 -3.63 2.98
C MET A 172 6.11 -4.89 2.16
N GLY A 173 7.05 -5.70 2.65
CA GLY A 173 7.48 -6.91 1.96
C GLY A 173 7.88 -6.61 0.51
N ASP A 174 7.44 -7.46 -0.41
CA ASP A 174 7.72 -7.35 -1.84
C ASP A 174 7.13 -6.09 -2.50
N PHE A 175 6.21 -5.39 -1.82
CA PHE A 175 5.59 -4.14 -2.31
C PHE A 175 6.48 -2.91 -2.12
N ALA A 176 7.55 -3.02 -1.34
CA ALA A 176 8.57 -1.97 -1.28
C ALA A 176 9.35 -1.94 -2.60
N SER A 177 9.40 -0.78 -3.22
CA SER A 177 10.14 -0.63 -4.48
C SER A 177 11.65 -0.77 -4.25
N PRO A 178 12.41 -1.29 -5.24
CA PRO A 178 13.86 -1.53 -5.08
C PRO A 178 14.64 -0.27 -4.68
N GLU A 179 14.30 0.88 -5.24
CA GLU A 179 14.96 2.16 -4.93
C GLU A 179 14.73 2.59 -3.48
N TRP A 180 13.58 2.26 -2.89
CA TRP A 180 13.31 2.48 -1.48
C TRP A 180 14.11 1.52 -0.60
N VAL A 181 14.07 0.23 -0.91
CA VAL A 181 14.79 -0.82 -0.15
C VAL A 181 16.29 -0.57 -0.13
N THR A 182 16.86 -0.10 -1.25
CA THR A 182 18.30 0.21 -1.35
C THR A 182 18.69 1.55 -0.75
N GLY A 183 17.71 2.39 -0.36
CA GLY A 183 17.94 3.76 0.10
C GLY A 183 18.41 4.71 -1.00
N ALA A 184 18.25 4.33 -2.27
CA ALA A 184 18.54 5.21 -3.40
C ALA A 184 17.56 6.39 -3.48
N GLU A 185 16.33 6.19 -2.98
CA GLU A 185 15.33 7.22 -2.79
C GLU A 185 14.92 7.27 -1.32
N THR A 186 14.80 8.47 -0.78
CA THR A 186 14.43 8.74 0.62
C THR A 186 13.09 9.47 0.74
N THR A 187 12.50 9.84 -0.39
CA THR A 187 11.18 10.50 -0.51
C THR A 187 10.27 9.68 -1.40
N PHE A 188 8.98 9.77 -1.17
CA PHE A 188 8.00 9.07 -2.01
C PHE A 188 7.97 9.64 -3.42
N THR A 189 7.92 8.76 -4.41
CA THR A 189 7.89 9.10 -5.82
C THR A 189 6.72 8.42 -6.54
N PRO A 190 6.25 8.95 -7.69
CA PRO A 190 5.24 8.27 -8.50
C PRO A 190 5.63 6.84 -8.87
N GLY A 191 6.92 6.60 -9.08
CA GLY A 191 7.46 5.29 -9.46
C GLY A 191 7.24 4.20 -8.42
N MET A 192 7.21 4.56 -7.13
CA MET A 192 6.93 3.61 -6.03
C MET A 192 5.48 3.13 -6.07
N ASP A 193 4.53 4.03 -6.29
CA ASP A 193 3.12 3.69 -6.39
C ASP A 193 2.84 2.84 -7.65
N ILE A 194 3.50 3.16 -8.76
CA ILE A 194 3.42 2.38 -10.00
C ILE A 194 3.96 0.96 -9.79
N TYR A 195 5.11 0.82 -9.12
CA TYR A 195 5.69 -0.47 -8.80
C TYR A 195 4.73 -1.32 -7.96
N ALA A 196 4.19 -0.75 -6.90
CA ALA A 196 3.26 -1.46 -6.02
C ALA A 196 1.95 -1.85 -6.73
N LEU A 197 1.39 -0.99 -7.59
CA LEU A 197 0.22 -1.35 -8.43
C LEU A 197 0.56 -2.42 -9.47
N GLY A 198 1.76 -2.40 -10.05
CA GLY A 198 2.25 -3.46 -10.94
C GLY A 198 2.33 -4.81 -10.25
N LEU A 199 2.83 -4.86 -9.02
CA LEU A 199 2.82 -6.07 -8.19
C LEU A 199 1.40 -6.51 -7.83
N ALA A 200 0.53 -5.58 -7.48
CA ALA A 200 -0.87 -5.90 -7.21
C ALA A 200 -1.51 -6.55 -8.45
N LEU A 201 -1.29 -6.00 -9.65
CA LEU A 201 -1.77 -6.60 -10.90
C LEU A 201 -1.22 -8.01 -11.12
N TYR A 202 0.09 -8.20 -10.96
CA TYR A 202 0.72 -9.50 -11.10
C TYR A 202 0.08 -10.55 -10.19
N ILE A 203 -0.09 -10.22 -8.90
CA ILE A 203 -0.65 -11.12 -7.90
C ILE A 203 -2.15 -11.38 -8.15
N LEU A 204 -2.93 -10.36 -8.51
CA LEU A 204 -4.34 -10.53 -8.87
C LEU A 204 -4.53 -11.49 -10.06
N LEU A 205 -3.61 -11.43 -11.04
CA LEU A 205 -3.61 -12.31 -12.21
C LEU A 205 -3.18 -13.74 -11.88
N THR A 206 -2.05 -13.88 -11.18
CA THR A 206 -1.33 -15.16 -11.06
C THR A 206 -1.53 -15.88 -9.74
N ARG A 207 -2.05 -15.18 -8.72
CA ARG A 207 -2.17 -15.65 -7.32
C ARG A 207 -0.80 -15.98 -6.68
N LYS A 208 0.25 -15.44 -7.23
CA LYS A 208 1.63 -15.62 -6.76
C LYS A 208 2.36 -14.29 -6.80
N THR A 209 3.33 -14.12 -5.92
CA THR A 209 4.33 -13.06 -6.09
C THR A 209 5.27 -13.40 -7.25
N PRO A 210 5.96 -12.41 -7.85
CA PRO A 210 6.97 -12.68 -8.86
C PRO A 210 8.04 -13.66 -8.39
N MET A 211 8.46 -13.58 -7.13
CA MET A 211 9.47 -14.46 -6.55
C MET A 211 8.98 -15.91 -6.45
N GLU A 212 7.77 -16.14 -5.94
CA GLU A 212 7.15 -17.49 -5.89
C GLU A 212 6.95 -18.10 -7.27
N ALA A 213 6.77 -17.27 -8.29
CA ALA A 213 6.61 -17.67 -9.67
C ALA A 213 7.95 -17.81 -10.43
N GLY A 214 9.08 -17.63 -9.77
CA GLY A 214 10.41 -17.64 -10.40
C GLY A 214 10.59 -16.53 -11.44
N PHE A 215 9.94 -15.38 -11.22
CA PHE A 215 9.93 -14.23 -12.14
C PHE A 215 9.34 -14.52 -13.52
N ALA A 216 8.48 -15.54 -13.62
CA ALA A 216 7.78 -15.86 -14.87
C ALA A 216 6.79 -14.73 -15.23
N MET A 217 6.62 -14.49 -16.53
CA MET A 217 5.62 -13.52 -17.01
C MET A 217 4.21 -14.07 -16.79
N PRO A 218 3.19 -13.19 -16.55
CA PRO A 218 1.82 -13.63 -16.40
C PRO A 218 1.32 -14.58 -17.48
N SER A 219 1.64 -14.34 -18.76
CA SER A 219 1.23 -15.19 -19.90
C SER A 219 1.77 -16.61 -19.83
N SER A 220 2.88 -16.85 -19.12
CA SER A 220 3.42 -18.19 -18.88
C SER A 220 2.66 -18.98 -17.83
N LEU A 221 1.87 -18.30 -16.98
CA LEU A 221 1.15 -18.89 -15.85
C LEU A 221 -0.36 -18.95 -16.08
N ILE A 222 -0.90 -17.96 -16.80
CA ILE A 222 -2.33 -17.83 -17.11
C ILE A 222 -2.50 -17.41 -18.57
N LYS A 223 -3.72 -17.60 -19.08
CA LYS A 223 -4.05 -17.12 -20.43
C LYS A 223 -4.29 -15.62 -20.42
N CYS A 224 -3.31 -14.83 -20.87
CA CYS A 224 -3.43 -13.38 -21.07
C CYS A 224 -2.61 -12.96 -22.32
N SER A 225 -2.74 -11.68 -22.70
CA SER A 225 -2.05 -11.12 -23.86
C SER A 225 -0.66 -10.58 -23.53
N ASP A 226 0.18 -10.42 -24.58
CA ASP A 226 1.50 -9.78 -24.46
C ASP A 226 1.40 -8.32 -23.93
N ALA A 227 0.26 -7.65 -24.15
CA ALA A 227 0.02 -6.32 -23.61
C ALA A 227 -0.06 -6.32 -22.08
N VAL A 228 -0.60 -7.41 -21.49
CA VAL A 228 -0.62 -7.59 -20.02
C VAL A 228 0.79 -7.77 -19.50
N ASP A 229 1.58 -8.65 -20.16
CA ASP A 229 2.99 -8.88 -19.79
C ASP A 229 3.80 -7.58 -19.86
N SER A 230 3.61 -6.81 -20.93
CA SER A 230 4.29 -5.54 -21.15
C SER A 230 3.95 -4.52 -20.05
N ALA A 231 2.66 -4.39 -19.70
CA ALA A 231 2.20 -3.47 -18.66
C ALA A 231 2.79 -3.85 -17.29
N VAL A 232 2.75 -5.15 -16.95
CA VAL A 232 3.30 -5.65 -15.68
C VAL A 232 4.81 -5.48 -15.64
N SER A 233 5.54 -6.00 -16.62
CA SER A 233 7.01 -6.00 -16.61
C SER A 233 7.59 -4.59 -16.53
N ARG A 234 6.95 -3.64 -17.21
CA ARG A 234 7.36 -2.24 -17.15
C ARG A 234 7.05 -1.61 -15.80
N ALA A 235 5.88 -1.89 -15.22
CA ALA A 235 5.50 -1.33 -13.92
C ALA A 235 6.42 -1.80 -12.79
N ILE A 236 6.79 -3.10 -12.78
CA ILE A 236 7.67 -3.69 -11.74
C ILE A 236 9.15 -3.67 -12.11
N ASN A 237 9.55 -2.92 -13.15
CA ASN A 237 10.95 -2.86 -13.53
C ASN A 237 11.81 -2.30 -12.38
N PRO A 238 12.91 -2.96 -11.99
CA PRO A 238 13.79 -2.48 -10.93
C PRO A 238 14.52 -1.17 -11.31
N ASP A 239 14.81 -0.96 -12.60
CA ASP A 239 15.37 0.31 -13.06
C ASP A 239 14.23 1.33 -13.23
N THR A 240 14.26 2.37 -12.41
CA THR A 240 13.23 3.44 -12.42
C THR A 240 13.15 4.18 -13.74
N ARG A 241 14.23 4.23 -14.54
CA ARG A 241 14.28 4.86 -15.87
C ARG A 241 13.53 4.08 -16.93
N GLU A 242 13.44 2.75 -16.76
CA GLU A 242 12.72 1.85 -17.67
C GLU A 242 11.25 1.68 -17.22
N ARG A 243 10.91 2.11 -16.01
CA ARG A 243 9.55 2.11 -15.49
C ARG A 243 8.71 3.21 -16.13
N TYR A 244 7.42 3.21 -15.90
CA TYR A 244 6.57 4.35 -16.28
C TYR A 244 7.00 5.61 -15.53
N ARG A 245 7.04 6.72 -16.24
CA ARG A 245 7.37 8.03 -15.66
C ARG A 245 6.27 8.54 -14.72
N ASP A 246 5.02 8.23 -15.09
CA ASP A 246 3.83 8.64 -14.37
C ASP A 246 2.70 7.60 -14.54
N LEU A 247 1.64 7.75 -13.74
CA LEU A 247 0.47 6.88 -13.81
C LEU A 247 -0.30 7.00 -15.12
N GLY A 248 -0.22 8.13 -15.84
CA GLY A 248 -0.90 8.30 -17.14
C GLY A 248 -0.37 7.32 -18.19
N GLY A 249 0.95 7.15 -18.23
CA GLY A 249 1.59 6.14 -19.10
C GLY A 249 1.18 4.72 -18.72
N PHE A 250 1.11 4.41 -17.43
CA PHE A 250 0.67 3.09 -16.94
C PHE A 250 -0.79 2.82 -17.29
N ILE A 251 -1.70 3.78 -17.04
CA ILE A 251 -3.13 3.68 -17.40
C ILE A 251 -3.30 3.45 -18.91
N THR A 252 -2.53 4.16 -19.75
CA THR A 252 -2.60 3.98 -21.21
C THR A 252 -2.27 2.54 -21.63
N ASP A 253 -1.29 1.91 -21.01
CA ASP A 253 -0.92 0.53 -21.33
C ASP A 253 -1.91 -0.47 -20.70
N LEU A 254 -2.48 -0.17 -19.54
CA LEU A 254 -3.62 -0.93 -18.99
C LEU A 254 -4.82 -0.89 -19.94
N ASP A 255 -5.17 0.26 -20.53
CA ASP A 255 -6.26 0.38 -21.51
C ASP A 255 -6.04 -0.50 -22.74
N LYS A 256 -4.80 -0.57 -23.25
CA LYS A 256 -4.45 -1.49 -24.34
C LYS A 256 -4.61 -2.97 -23.94
N ALA A 257 -4.19 -3.31 -22.72
CA ALA A 257 -4.35 -4.67 -22.20
C ALA A 257 -5.83 -5.02 -21.96
N ILE A 258 -6.65 -4.07 -21.50
CA ILE A 258 -8.09 -4.21 -21.32
C ILE A 258 -8.79 -4.45 -22.67
N ALA A 259 -8.38 -3.78 -23.74
CA ALA A 259 -8.95 -3.97 -25.07
C ALA A 259 -8.74 -5.39 -25.61
N ASN A 260 -7.68 -6.10 -25.18
CA ASN A 260 -7.41 -7.49 -25.58
C ASN A 260 -6.77 -8.31 -24.43
N PRO A 261 -7.50 -8.60 -23.35
CA PRO A 261 -6.91 -9.22 -22.16
C PRO A 261 -6.48 -10.67 -22.36
N SER A 262 -7.10 -11.39 -23.31
CA SER A 262 -6.90 -12.84 -23.54
C SER A 262 -6.09 -13.16 -24.79
N GLY A 263 -5.57 -12.17 -25.51
CA GLY A 263 -4.77 -12.40 -26.71
C GLY A 263 -5.54 -13.01 -27.89
N ARG A 264 -6.84 -12.78 -28.01
CA ARG A 264 -7.67 -13.32 -29.11
C ARG A 264 -7.53 -12.51 -30.39
N ASN A 265 -6.36 -12.30 -30.92
CA ASN A 265 -6.18 -11.86 -32.33
C ASN A 265 -4.72 -12.07 -32.76
N ALA A 266 -4.23 -13.28 -32.73
CA ALA A 266 -3.06 -13.63 -33.53
C ALA A 266 -3.49 -14.59 -34.59
N ALA A 267 -3.84 -14.08 -35.79
CA ALA A 267 -3.55 -14.80 -36.99
C ALA A 267 -2.05 -15.10 -36.98
N SER A 268 -1.72 -16.39 -36.82
CA SER A 268 -0.44 -17.03 -37.15
C SER A 268 0.78 -16.12 -37.36
N ILE A 269 1.44 -15.75 -36.26
CA ILE A 269 2.86 -15.38 -36.29
C ILE A 269 3.60 -16.54 -35.64
N PRO A 270 4.67 -17.09 -36.31
CA PRO A 270 5.47 -18.13 -35.68
C PRO A 270 6.07 -17.61 -34.38
N PRO A 271 6.28 -18.46 -33.35
CA PRO A 271 6.74 -18.02 -32.05
C PRO A 271 8.07 -17.27 -32.22
N PRO A 272 8.17 -16.05 -31.63
CA PRO A 272 9.46 -15.38 -31.56
C PRO A 272 10.37 -16.23 -30.69
N SER A 273 11.53 -16.56 -31.20
CA SER A 273 12.60 -17.21 -30.48
C SER A 273 13.13 -16.22 -29.41
N SER A 274 12.68 -16.35 -28.22
CA SER A 274 12.96 -15.59 -26.99
C SER A 274 11.79 -14.72 -26.50
N SER A 275 11.03 -15.25 -25.55
CA SER A 275 10.18 -14.41 -24.67
C SER A 275 11.08 -13.41 -23.96
N PRO A 276 10.70 -12.12 -23.86
CA PRO A 276 11.37 -11.22 -22.95
C PRO A 276 11.06 -11.71 -21.52
N ALA A 277 12.01 -12.35 -20.89
CA ALA A 277 11.98 -12.58 -19.46
C ALA A 277 11.94 -11.20 -18.77
N ILE A 278 11.23 -11.07 -17.67
CA ILE A 278 11.49 -9.98 -16.71
C ILE A 278 13.00 -9.95 -16.57
N PRO A 279 13.69 -8.79 -16.77
CA PRO A 279 15.13 -8.79 -16.69
C PRO A 279 15.51 -9.37 -15.32
N ALA A 280 15.90 -10.64 -15.33
CA ALA A 280 16.50 -11.24 -14.17
C ALA A 280 17.67 -10.34 -13.84
N LEU A 281 17.71 -9.77 -12.65
CA LEU A 281 18.93 -9.19 -12.10
C LEU A 281 20.02 -10.18 -12.49
N ASN A 282 21.01 -9.71 -13.25
CA ASN A 282 22.06 -10.53 -13.82
C ASN A 282 22.87 -11.15 -12.67
N MET A 283 22.30 -12.20 -12.08
CA MET A 283 22.92 -12.95 -11.02
C MET A 283 23.88 -13.92 -11.66
N GLN A 284 25.14 -13.57 -11.66
CA GLN A 284 26.19 -14.54 -11.93
C GLN A 284 25.94 -15.77 -11.05
N LYS A 285 25.82 -16.93 -11.69
CA LYS A 285 25.69 -18.24 -11.04
C LYS A 285 26.76 -18.37 -9.95
N GLY A 286 26.38 -18.21 -8.69
CA GLY A 286 27.29 -18.41 -7.57
C GLY A 286 27.05 -17.57 -6.30
N GLN A 287 26.17 -16.56 -6.33
CA GLN A 287 25.82 -15.85 -5.11
C GLN A 287 24.33 -16.02 -4.82
N SER A 288 24.05 -16.81 -3.81
CA SER A 288 22.73 -17.02 -3.24
C SER A 288 22.11 -15.71 -2.79
N ASN A 289 20.79 -15.59 -2.92
CA ASN A 289 19.91 -14.48 -2.53
C ASN A 289 19.99 -14.04 -1.05
N ILE A 290 21.15 -14.12 -0.43
CA ILE A 290 21.42 -13.71 0.95
C ILE A 290 21.28 -12.19 1.11
N TYR A 291 21.47 -11.40 0.06
CA TYR A 291 21.43 -9.94 0.16
C TYR A 291 20.03 -9.36 0.47
N TYR A 292 18.95 -9.97 0.00
CA TYR A 292 17.58 -9.49 0.31
C TYR A 292 17.13 -9.80 1.74
N TYR A 293 17.77 -10.78 2.41
CA TYR A 293 17.45 -11.15 3.80
C TYR A 293 18.51 -10.69 4.82
N LEU A 294 19.72 -10.31 4.37
CA LEU A 294 20.79 -9.88 5.29
C LEU A 294 20.76 -8.38 5.60
N ILE A 295 20.15 -7.54 4.75
CA ILE A 295 20.08 -6.09 5.04
C ILE A 295 19.21 -5.82 6.29
N PRO A 296 18.04 -6.43 6.49
CA PRO A 296 17.31 -6.30 7.75
C PRO A 296 18.04 -6.92 8.95
N ALA A 297 18.77 -8.03 8.77
CA ALA A 297 19.50 -8.70 9.85
C ALA A 297 20.76 -7.94 10.28
N LEU A 298 21.41 -7.23 9.36
CA LEU A 298 22.60 -6.43 9.68
C LEU A 298 22.24 -5.14 10.42
N ILE A 299 21.08 -4.55 10.13
CA ILE A 299 20.60 -3.35 10.83
C ILE A 299 20.14 -3.70 12.26
N VAL A 300 19.59 -4.89 12.48
CA VAL A 300 19.20 -5.39 13.82
C VAL A 300 20.41 -5.82 14.66
N GLY A 301 21.52 -6.23 14.03
CA GLY A 301 22.74 -6.70 14.73
C GLY A 301 23.67 -5.59 15.23
N ILE A 302 23.52 -4.34 14.76
CA ILE A 302 24.44 -3.22 15.11
C ILE A 302 23.88 -2.35 16.26
N VAL A 303 22.60 -2.43 16.58
CA VAL A 303 21.97 -1.57 17.62
C VAL A 303 22.16 -2.03 19.08
N PRO A 304 22.47 -3.30 19.43
CA PRO A 304 22.58 -3.68 20.85
C PRO A 304 23.92 -3.37 21.53
N VAL A 305 24.95 -2.92 20.80
CA VAL A 305 26.30 -2.79 21.43
C VAL A 305 26.60 -1.41 22.02
N SER A 306 25.80 -0.40 21.72
CA SER A 306 26.06 0.97 22.20
C SER A 306 25.34 1.37 23.50
N TYR A 307 24.48 0.53 24.07
CA TYR A 307 23.70 0.90 25.26
C TYR A 307 24.22 0.34 26.60
N THR A 308 25.32 -0.41 26.62
CA THR A 308 25.83 -1.01 27.86
C THR A 308 27.03 -0.29 28.48
N HIS A 309 27.55 0.80 27.88
CA HIS A 309 28.72 1.51 28.41
C HIS A 309 28.45 2.87 29.05
N LEU A 310 27.22 3.28 29.26
CA LEU A 310 26.88 4.58 29.86
C LEU A 310 26.27 4.50 31.27
N ARG A 311 26.41 3.39 31.97
CA ARG A 311 25.89 3.23 33.36
C ARG A 311 26.90 2.77 34.39
N ALA A 312 28.18 3.11 34.22
CA ALA A 312 29.25 2.69 35.15
C ALA A 312 30.12 3.86 35.68
N HIS A 313 29.67 5.11 35.64
CA HIS A 313 30.47 6.24 36.20
C HIS A 313 29.65 7.25 36.95
N GLU A 314 28.73 6.82 37.83
CA GLU A 314 28.22 7.71 38.89
C GLU A 314 27.98 6.92 40.17
N THR A 315 29.03 6.54 40.88
CA THR A 315 29.01 6.35 42.32
C THR A 315 30.48 6.24 42.81
N ARG A 316 31.12 7.38 43.03
CA ARG A 316 32.17 7.53 44.05
C ARG A 316 32.56 9.01 44.14
N GLY A 317 32.16 9.59 45.23
CA GLY A 317 32.69 10.88 45.63
C GLY A 317 31.76 11.65 46.54
N ASN A 318 31.66 11.23 47.82
CA ASN A 318 31.52 12.13 48.93
C ASN A 318 31.89 11.38 50.22
N LEU A 319 33.04 11.69 50.70
CA LEU A 319 33.41 11.86 52.10
C LEU A 319 34.17 13.14 52.16
#